data_956d209ee56577a332ade7ed73da62cf
#
_entry.id   956d209ee56577a332ade7ed73da62cf
#
_cell.length_a   1.000
_cell.length_b   1.000
_cell.length_c   1.000
_cell.angle_alpha   90.00
_cell.angle_beta   90.00
_cell.angle_gamma   90.00
#
_symmetry.space_group_name_H-M   'P 1'
#
loop_
_entity.id
_entity.type
_entity.pdbx_description
1 polymer ?
#
loop_
_entity_poly.entity_id
_entity_poly.type
_entity_poly.pdbx_seq_one_letter_code
_entity_poly.pdbx_strand_id
1 'polypeptide(L)'
;MKRVETVELTNLCLIRRGDEILLQNRVKADWRGLALPGGQVEPGESIVDSVIREMKEETGLSVKNPRLRGVKQFPIEGGRYIVFLYEVTEFEGALWDSEEGGVAWYPRDKVRELPTVADLEELIQVMEREDLSEFIYLVDGDDWQVSLR
;
A
#
# COMPACT_ATOMS: atom_id res chain seq x y z
N MET A 1 -22.21 23.12 11.14
CA MET A 1 -20.81 23.46 10.80
C MET A 1 -20.17 22.28 10.07
N LYS A 2 -19.61 22.55 8.91
CA LYS A 2 -18.85 21.53 8.17
C LYS A 2 -17.50 21.31 8.84
N ARG A 3 -17.08 20.05 8.94
CA ARG A 3 -15.76 19.69 9.40
C ARG A 3 -14.95 19.19 8.20
N VAL A 4 -14.01 20.01 7.80
CA VAL A 4 -13.19 19.75 6.62
C VAL A 4 -11.73 19.75 7.04
N GLU A 5 -10.96 18.82 6.50
CA GLU A 5 -9.51 18.81 6.69
C GLU A 5 -8.82 18.48 5.37
N THR A 6 -7.56 18.88 5.28
CA THR A 6 -6.74 18.57 4.11
C THR A 6 -6.21 17.16 4.22
N VAL A 7 -6.33 16.41 3.15
CA VAL A 7 -5.81 15.03 3.09
C VAL A 7 -5.12 14.76 1.76
N GLU A 8 -4.09 13.91 1.79
CA GLU A 8 -3.59 13.28 0.58
C GLU A 8 -4.20 11.89 0.51
N LEU A 9 -4.81 11.56 -0.63
CA LEU A 9 -5.43 10.26 -0.85
C LEU A 9 -4.52 9.40 -1.71
N THR A 10 -4.16 8.23 -1.20
CA THR A 10 -3.28 7.29 -1.87
C THR A 10 -3.83 5.88 -1.76
N ASN A 11 -3.19 4.95 -2.46
CA ASN A 11 -3.52 3.54 -2.36
C ASN A 11 -2.25 2.68 -2.30
N LEU A 12 -2.40 1.50 -1.73
CA LEU A 12 -1.44 0.41 -1.83
C LEU A 12 -2.22 -0.84 -2.19
N CYS A 13 -1.60 -1.72 -2.95
CA CYS A 13 -2.26 -2.93 -3.42
C CYS A 13 -1.43 -4.17 -3.11
N LEU A 14 -2.05 -5.12 -2.43
CA LEU A 14 -1.47 -6.43 -2.15
C LEU A 14 -1.96 -7.39 -3.22
N ILE A 15 -1.09 -7.71 -4.17
CA ILE A 15 -1.39 -8.65 -5.24
C ILE A 15 -0.86 -10.02 -4.81
N ARG A 16 -1.74 -11.02 -4.79
CA ARG A 16 -1.40 -12.39 -4.40
C ARG A 16 -1.40 -13.33 -5.59
N ARG A 17 -0.41 -14.23 -5.57
CA ARG A 17 -0.35 -15.38 -6.48
C ARG A 17 0.02 -16.59 -5.63
N GLY A 18 -0.99 -17.41 -5.24
CA GLY A 18 -0.74 -18.52 -4.31
C GLY A 18 -0.19 -18.00 -2.98
N ASP A 19 0.94 -18.53 -2.56
CA ASP A 19 1.61 -18.14 -1.31
C ASP A 19 2.56 -16.95 -1.46
N GLU A 20 2.58 -16.36 -2.65
CA GLU A 20 3.46 -15.23 -2.95
C GLU A 20 2.70 -13.92 -3.03
N ILE A 21 3.41 -12.84 -2.72
CA ILE A 21 2.91 -11.48 -2.87
C ILE A 21 3.88 -10.67 -3.72
N LEU A 22 3.35 -9.65 -4.38
CA LEU A 22 4.15 -8.78 -5.23
C LEU A 22 4.68 -7.61 -4.41
N LEU A 23 5.99 -7.44 -4.41
CA LEU A 23 6.64 -6.29 -3.76
C LEU A 23 7.47 -5.53 -4.77
N GLN A 24 7.54 -4.22 -4.56
CA GLN A 24 8.34 -3.30 -5.35
C GLN A 24 9.55 -2.87 -4.54
N ASN A 25 10.73 -2.88 -5.17
CA ASN A 25 11.94 -2.42 -4.52
C ASN A 25 12.04 -0.90 -4.66
N ARG A 26 11.74 -0.18 -3.59
CA ARG A 26 11.83 1.28 -3.57
C ARG A 26 13.29 1.70 -3.39
N VAL A 27 13.72 2.60 -4.28
CA VAL A 27 15.12 3.06 -4.32
C VAL A 27 15.29 4.52 -3.90
N LYS A 28 14.19 5.21 -3.59
CA LYS A 28 14.23 6.61 -3.14
C LYS A 28 14.86 6.69 -1.74
N ALA A 29 15.68 7.72 -1.51
CA ALA A 29 16.49 7.88 -0.29
C ALA A 29 15.68 7.84 1.00
N ASP A 30 14.44 8.36 0.98
CA ASP A 30 13.61 8.50 2.17
C ASP A 30 12.85 7.21 2.54
N TRP A 31 12.67 6.30 1.57
CA TRP A 31 11.85 5.10 1.76
C TRP A 31 12.44 3.95 0.96
N ARG A 32 13.56 3.42 1.46
CA ARG A 32 14.21 2.28 0.82
C ARG A 32 13.64 0.97 1.35
N GLY A 33 13.53 0.00 0.47
CA GLY A 33 13.16 -1.35 0.80
C GLY A 33 12.00 -1.86 -0.03
N LEU A 34 11.67 -3.11 0.21
CA LEU A 34 10.56 -3.76 -0.45
C LEU A 34 9.25 -3.25 0.16
N ALA A 35 8.32 -2.87 -0.71
CA ALA A 35 7.05 -2.29 -0.32
C ALA A 35 5.93 -2.77 -1.23
N LEU A 36 4.68 -2.61 -0.80
CA LEU A 36 3.55 -2.81 -1.69
C LEU A 36 3.56 -1.72 -2.77
N PRO A 37 3.26 -2.07 -4.02
CA PRO A 37 3.08 -1.07 -5.06
C PRO A 37 1.83 -0.23 -4.83
N GLY A 38 1.82 0.99 -5.30
CA GLY A 38 0.69 1.90 -5.17
C GLY A 38 1.04 3.29 -5.63
N GLY A 39 0.14 4.22 -5.40
CA GLY A 39 0.33 5.59 -5.81
C GLY A 39 -0.78 6.50 -5.35
N GLN A 40 -0.91 7.64 -6.00
CA GLN A 40 -1.88 8.67 -5.62
C GLN A 40 -3.20 8.47 -6.34
N VAL A 41 -4.29 8.80 -5.64
CA VAL A 41 -5.62 8.95 -6.25
C VAL A 41 -5.68 10.35 -6.84
N GLU A 42 -5.90 10.45 -8.15
CA GLU A 42 -6.00 11.73 -8.82
C GLU A 42 -7.30 12.47 -8.43
N PRO A 43 -7.30 13.81 -8.44
CA PRO A 43 -8.53 14.56 -8.14
C PRO A 43 -9.69 14.11 -9.00
N GLY A 44 -10.81 13.74 -8.37
CA GLY A 44 -12.01 13.30 -9.08
C GLY A 44 -11.98 11.85 -9.56
N GLU A 45 -10.87 11.16 -9.40
CA GLU A 45 -10.74 9.75 -9.83
C GLU A 45 -11.43 8.80 -8.84
N SER A 46 -12.07 7.75 -9.36
CA SER A 46 -12.51 6.64 -8.52
C SER A 46 -11.33 6.01 -7.80
N ILE A 47 -11.50 5.69 -6.52
CA ILE A 47 -10.42 5.06 -5.75
C ILE A 47 -10.08 3.69 -6.33
N VAL A 48 -11.08 2.88 -6.68
CA VAL A 48 -10.83 1.57 -7.32
C VAL A 48 -10.11 1.74 -8.66
N ASP A 49 -10.55 2.70 -9.48
CA ASP A 49 -9.89 2.96 -10.77
C ASP A 49 -8.44 3.39 -10.58
N SER A 50 -8.14 4.13 -9.51
CA SER A 50 -6.76 4.54 -9.21
C SER A 50 -5.87 3.34 -8.92
N VAL A 51 -6.38 2.32 -8.22
CA VAL A 51 -5.63 1.09 -7.96
C VAL A 51 -5.32 0.36 -9.26
N ILE A 52 -6.33 0.23 -10.13
CA ILE A 52 -6.16 -0.45 -11.42
C ILE A 52 -5.12 0.28 -12.28
N ARG A 53 -5.21 1.60 -12.34
CA ARG A 53 -4.27 2.44 -13.10
C ARG A 53 -2.84 2.32 -12.56
N GLU A 54 -2.68 2.49 -11.24
CA GLU A 54 -1.36 2.42 -10.60
C GLU A 54 -0.71 1.04 -10.76
N MET A 55 -1.49 -0.04 -10.63
CA MET A 55 -0.92 -1.37 -10.81
C MET A 55 -0.43 -1.58 -12.24
N LYS A 56 -1.15 -1.06 -13.22
CA LYS A 56 -0.69 -1.13 -14.60
C LYS A 56 0.60 -0.34 -14.82
N GLU A 57 0.66 0.88 -14.29
CA GLU A 57 1.82 1.76 -14.41
C GLU A 57 3.04 1.21 -13.66
N GLU A 58 2.84 0.73 -12.44
CA GLU A 58 3.94 0.31 -11.55
C GLU A 58 4.40 -1.13 -11.79
N THR A 59 3.51 -2.01 -12.22
CA THR A 59 3.83 -3.45 -12.26
C THR A 59 3.67 -4.08 -13.64
N GLY A 60 2.89 -3.48 -14.53
CA GLY A 60 2.54 -4.06 -15.81
C GLY A 60 1.29 -4.94 -15.77
N LEU A 61 0.76 -5.21 -14.59
CA LEU A 61 -0.38 -6.11 -14.43
C LEU A 61 -1.71 -5.38 -14.59
N SER A 62 -2.63 -6.00 -15.30
CA SER A 62 -4.02 -5.57 -15.39
C SER A 62 -4.81 -6.30 -14.30
N VAL A 63 -5.03 -5.61 -13.18
CA VAL A 63 -5.71 -6.21 -12.02
C VAL A 63 -7.22 -6.07 -12.14
N LYS A 64 -7.94 -7.03 -11.56
CA LYS A 64 -9.40 -7.10 -11.59
C LYS A 64 -9.95 -7.23 -10.18
N ASN A 65 -11.09 -6.59 -9.95
CA ASN A 65 -11.86 -6.71 -8.71
C ASN A 65 -11.06 -6.42 -7.43
N PRO A 66 -10.39 -5.25 -7.34
CA PRO A 66 -9.71 -4.90 -6.10
C PRO A 66 -10.69 -4.87 -4.93
N ARG A 67 -10.28 -5.45 -3.79
CA ARG A 67 -11.09 -5.49 -2.58
C ARG A 67 -10.45 -4.62 -1.50
N LEU A 68 -11.23 -3.71 -0.95
CA LEU A 68 -10.78 -2.87 0.17
C LEU A 68 -10.61 -3.74 1.42
N ARG A 69 -9.41 -3.69 2.00
CA ARG A 69 -9.07 -4.47 3.21
C ARG A 69 -8.80 -3.63 4.43
N GLY A 70 -8.62 -2.35 4.27
CA GLY A 70 -8.37 -1.46 5.39
C GLY A 70 -7.87 -0.11 4.94
N VAL A 71 -7.52 0.69 5.94
CA VAL A 71 -7.02 2.05 5.74
C VAL A 71 -5.79 2.26 6.61
N LYS A 72 -4.76 2.88 6.04
CA LYS A 72 -3.62 3.37 6.82
C LYS A 72 -3.71 4.89 6.87
N GLN A 73 -3.37 5.46 8.03
CA GLN A 73 -3.31 6.91 8.14
C GLN A 73 -2.17 7.36 9.04
N PHE A 74 -1.71 8.55 8.80
CA PHE A 74 -0.76 9.24 9.68
C PHE A 74 -0.85 10.74 9.45
N PRO A 75 -0.44 11.57 10.45
CA PRO A 75 -0.48 13.02 10.30
C PRO A 75 0.62 13.52 9.36
N ILE A 76 0.29 14.55 8.60
CA ILE A 76 1.24 15.33 7.82
C ILE A 76 1.07 16.80 8.20
N GLU A 77 1.96 17.67 7.75
CA GLU A 77 1.80 19.08 7.98
C GLU A 77 0.50 19.58 7.36
N GLY A 78 -0.38 20.13 8.17
CA GLY A 78 -1.65 20.69 7.73
C GLY A 78 -2.78 19.71 7.49
N GLY A 79 -2.58 18.41 7.75
CA GLY A 79 -3.64 17.44 7.49
C GLY A 79 -3.26 16.01 7.78
N ARG A 80 -3.79 15.09 6.97
CA ARG A 80 -3.52 13.67 7.08
C ARG A 80 -3.18 13.05 5.73
N TYR A 81 -2.39 11.99 5.81
CA TYR A 81 -2.11 11.11 4.69
C TYR A 81 -2.97 9.87 4.86
N ILE A 82 -3.78 9.55 3.87
CA ILE A 82 -4.71 8.43 3.92
C ILE A 82 -4.38 7.46 2.80
N VAL A 83 -4.18 6.19 3.16
CA VAL A 83 -3.86 5.12 2.23
C VAL A 83 -4.98 4.09 2.25
N PHE A 84 -5.61 3.89 1.11
CA PHE A 84 -6.58 2.82 0.94
C PHE A 84 -5.82 1.53 0.62
N LEU A 85 -6.08 0.48 1.40
CA LEU A 85 -5.37 -0.80 1.29
C LEU A 85 -6.26 -1.79 0.54
N TYR A 86 -5.84 -2.14 -0.68
CA TYR A 86 -6.59 -3.05 -1.55
C TYR A 86 -5.85 -4.36 -1.75
N GLU A 87 -6.61 -5.44 -1.88
CA GLU A 87 -6.08 -6.75 -2.20
C GLU A 87 -6.63 -7.22 -3.54
N VAL A 88 -5.76 -7.88 -4.33
CA VAL A 88 -6.11 -8.41 -5.64
C VAL A 88 -5.58 -9.84 -5.75
N THR A 89 -6.43 -10.74 -6.26
CA THR A 89 -6.03 -12.12 -6.57
C THR A 89 -6.22 -12.45 -8.06
N GLU A 90 -6.90 -11.58 -8.81
CA GLU A 90 -7.18 -11.77 -10.23
C GLU A 90 -6.44 -10.72 -11.05
N PHE A 91 -5.60 -11.17 -11.97
CA PHE A 91 -4.83 -10.28 -12.82
C PHE A 91 -4.37 -10.97 -14.09
N GLU A 92 -3.99 -10.17 -15.06
CA GLU A 92 -3.43 -10.62 -16.33
C GLU A 92 -2.20 -9.78 -16.67
N GLY A 93 -1.38 -10.29 -17.59
CA GLY A 93 -0.20 -9.58 -18.05
C GLY A 93 1.09 -10.10 -17.44
N ALA A 94 2.17 -9.41 -17.72
CA ALA A 94 3.51 -9.75 -17.25
C ALA A 94 4.13 -8.57 -16.53
N LEU A 95 4.95 -8.87 -15.54
CA LEU A 95 5.66 -7.83 -14.79
C LEU A 95 6.65 -7.11 -15.69
N TRP A 96 6.78 -5.80 -15.49
CA TRP A 96 7.86 -5.03 -16.10
C TRP A 96 8.65 -4.29 -15.03
N ASP A 97 9.84 -3.83 -15.39
CA ASP A 97 10.64 -2.95 -14.53
C ASP A 97 10.14 -1.52 -14.70
N SER A 98 9.69 -0.91 -13.59
CA SER A 98 9.35 0.50 -13.60
C SER A 98 10.61 1.33 -13.30
N GLU A 99 10.55 2.63 -13.62
CA GLU A 99 11.64 3.56 -13.28
C GLU A 99 11.83 3.71 -11.77
N GLU A 100 10.84 3.36 -10.97
CA GLU A 100 10.86 3.47 -9.52
C GLU A 100 11.43 2.24 -8.81
N GLY A 101 11.91 1.26 -9.58
CA GLY A 101 12.46 0.02 -9.06
C GLY A 101 11.72 -1.20 -9.55
N GLY A 102 12.38 -2.35 -9.53
CA GLY A 102 11.82 -3.61 -10.00
C GLY A 102 10.75 -4.17 -9.08
N VAL A 103 9.84 -4.93 -9.69
CA VAL A 103 8.82 -5.68 -8.95
C VAL A 103 9.09 -7.17 -9.09
N ALA A 104 8.81 -7.92 -8.04
CA ALA A 104 8.99 -9.36 -8.06
C ALA A 104 8.07 -10.04 -7.04
N TRP A 105 7.90 -11.34 -7.21
CA TRP A 105 7.12 -12.16 -6.29
C TRP A 105 8.00 -12.64 -5.15
N TYR A 106 7.46 -12.57 -3.94
CA TYR A 106 8.16 -13.01 -2.72
C TYR A 106 7.22 -13.86 -1.88
N PRO A 107 7.75 -14.88 -1.17
CA PRO A 107 6.92 -15.67 -0.26
C PRO A 107 6.34 -14.79 0.84
N ARG A 108 5.01 -14.87 1.04
CA ARG A 108 4.34 -14.09 2.09
C ARG A 108 4.91 -14.37 3.48
N ASP A 109 5.24 -15.62 3.77
CA ASP A 109 5.73 -16.04 5.08
C ASP A 109 7.17 -15.58 5.36
N LYS A 110 7.86 -15.01 4.38
CA LYS A 110 9.24 -14.54 4.51
C LYS A 110 9.37 -13.03 4.66
N VAL A 111 8.26 -12.30 4.70
CA VAL A 111 8.28 -10.84 4.73
C VAL A 111 9.12 -10.28 5.88
N ARG A 112 9.04 -10.88 7.07
CA ARG A 112 9.84 -10.42 8.22
C ARG A 112 11.35 -10.60 8.05
N GLU A 113 11.77 -11.47 7.13
CA GLU A 113 13.17 -11.75 6.85
C GLU A 113 13.72 -10.91 5.69
N LEU A 114 12.86 -10.18 4.98
CA LEU A 114 13.22 -9.40 3.81
C LEU A 114 13.57 -7.96 4.19
N PRO A 115 14.40 -7.27 3.39
CA PRO A 115 14.71 -5.86 3.60
C PRO A 115 13.54 -4.98 3.17
N THR A 116 12.50 -4.91 3.99
CA THR A 116 11.27 -4.18 3.68
C THR A 116 11.31 -2.76 4.25
N VAL A 117 10.38 -1.92 3.76
CA VAL A 117 10.06 -0.66 4.42
C VAL A 117 9.53 -0.95 5.83
N ALA A 118 9.62 0.05 6.71
CA ALA A 118 9.20 -0.11 8.11
C ALA A 118 7.74 -0.56 8.20
N ASP A 119 7.49 -1.51 9.10
CA ASP A 119 6.15 -1.96 9.51
C ASP A 119 5.32 -2.60 8.40
N LEU A 120 5.97 -3.13 7.36
CA LEU A 120 5.25 -3.79 6.26
C LEU A 120 4.49 -5.02 6.74
N GLU A 121 5.07 -5.82 7.62
CA GLU A 121 4.39 -7.01 8.15
C GLU A 121 3.09 -6.63 8.85
N GLU A 122 3.12 -5.61 9.70
CA GLU A 122 1.95 -5.12 10.44
C GLU A 122 0.89 -4.57 9.48
N LEU A 123 1.31 -3.87 8.43
CA LEU A 123 0.39 -3.37 7.41
C LEU A 123 -0.35 -4.52 6.72
N ILE A 124 0.39 -5.54 6.32
CA ILE A 124 -0.20 -6.71 5.66
C ILE A 124 -1.16 -7.44 6.61
N GLN A 125 -0.83 -7.51 7.91
CA GLN A 125 -1.73 -8.12 8.89
C GLN A 125 -3.10 -7.43 8.95
N VAL A 126 -3.12 -6.10 8.85
CA VAL A 126 -4.40 -5.35 8.78
C VAL A 126 -5.23 -5.83 7.59
N MET A 127 -4.57 -6.09 6.48
CA MET A 127 -5.25 -6.50 5.25
C MET A 127 -5.71 -7.95 5.27
N GLU A 128 -5.08 -8.79 6.09
CA GLU A 128 -5.36 -10.24 6.14
C GLU A 128 -6.29 -10.65 7.27
N ARG A 129 -6.27 -9.91 8.38
CA ARG A 129 -7.04 -10.27 9.57
C ARG A 129 -8.42 -9.63 9.52
N GLU A 130 -9.45 -10.43 9.73
CA GLU A 130 -10.84 -9.94 9.72
C GLU A 130 -11.17 -9.07 10.94
N ASP A 131 -10.40 -9.20 12.01
CA ASP A 131 -10.59 -8.40 13.23
C ASP A 131 -9.91 -7.02 13.17
N LEU A 132 -9.22 -6.71 12.08
CA LEU A 132 -8.53 -5.43 11.89
C LEU A 132 -9.04 -4.72 10.63
N SER A 133 -9.00 -3.39 10.67
CA SER A 133 -9.39 -2.56 9.54
C SER A 133 -8.54 -1.30 9.39
N GLU A 134 -7.70 -1.00 10.38
CA GLU A 134 -6.94 0.25 10.36
C GLU A 134 -5.52 0.06 10.86
N PHE A 135 -4.60 0.71 10.15
CA PHE A 135 -3.21 0.89 10.56
C PHE A 135 -3.02 2.39 10.80
N ILE A 136 -2.69 2.78 12.02
CA ILE A 136 -2.45 4.18 12.33
C ILE A 136 -1.10 4.37 13.01
N TYR A 137 -0.36 5.42 12.60
CA TYR A 137 0.77 5.90 13.38
C TYR A 137 0.28 6.92 14.39
N LEU A 138 0.48 6.61 15.66
CA LEU A 138 0.27 7.57 16.75
C LEU A 138 1.58 8.33 16.91
N VAL A 139 1.51 9.65 16.79
CA VAL A 139 2.70 10.50 16.76
C VAL A 139 2.74 11.38 18.00
N ASP A 140 3.87 11.32 18.73
CA ASP A 140 4.16 12.19 19.88
C ASP A 140 5.58 12.73 19.67
N GLY A 141 5.67 13.97 19.16
CA GLY A 141 6.94 14.56 18.79
C GLY A 141 7.58 13.77 17.64
N ASP A 142 8.78 13.24 17.90
CA ASP A 142 9.50 12.43 16.92
C ASP A 142 9.22 10.93 17.07
N ASP A 143 8.38 10.55 18.03
CA ASP A 143 8.04 9.16 18.32
C ASP A 143 6.81 8.75 17.51
N TRP A 144 6.98 7.77 16.63
CA TRP A 144 5.94 7.22 15.76
C TRP A 144 5.67 5.78 16.17
N GLN A 145 4.49 5.53 16.71
CA GLN A 145 4.10 4.19 17.16
C GLN A 145 2.97 3.63 16.31
N VAL A 146 3.14 2.39 15.87
CA VAL A 146 2.10 1.67 15.12
C VAL A 146 1.00 1.23 16.06
N SER A 147 -0.24 1.43 15.65
CA SER A 147 -1.41 0.86 16.31
C SER A 147 -2.30 0.21 15.27
N LEU A 148 -2.69 -1.04 15.52
CA LEU A 148 -3.57 -1.79 14.64
C LEU A 148 -4.96 -1.87 15.27
N ARG A 149 -5.99 -1.58 14.49
CA ARG A 149 -7.38 -1.53 14.97
C ARG A 149 -8.35 -2.15 13.99
#